data_7d43eba509d852ffda2935b354ec4020
#
_entry.id   7d43eba509d852ffda2935b354ec4020
#
_cell.length_a   1.000
_cell.length_b   1.000
_cell.length_c   1.000
_cell.angle_alpha   90.00
_cell.angle_beta   90.00
_cell.angle_gamma   90.00
#
_symmetry.space_group_name_H-M   'P 1'
#
loop_
_entity.id
_entity.type
_entity.pdbx_description
1 polymer ?
#
loop_
_entity_poly.entity_id
_entity_poly.type
_entity_poly.pdbx_seq_one_letter_code
_entity_poly.pdbx_strand_id
1 'polypeptide(L)'
;MHITSLPSPYGIGSMGKSAFDFIDFLKKAGQTYWQILPINPPGYGDSPYQAFSTFAGNPYLIDLDQLVQNGWLKQEELDRVSWGSREDQVDFSTMYDQRLHVLHLAWSRFHKAPADGYAEYLEQQKSWLDEYVLFMAVKAYYNDGPWTQWPLDIRMHQPEAMARYREQLRDEIDFQSFLQFCFHTQWQRLRAYAHENGIQIIGDIPIYVPLDSADVWSHPENFQLTRTRRPRVVAGCPPDGFNANGQYWGNPIYDWERMEQDGFSWWLQRIGAAGPVFRKEELIW
;
A
#
# COMPACT_ATOMS: atom_id res chain seq x y z
N MET A 1 -17.66 6.26 -1.33
CA MET A 1 -17.54 4.79 -1.57
C MET A 1 -16.08 4.47 -1.78
N HIS A 2 -15.49 3.56 -1.00
CA HIS A 2 -14.11 3.13 -1.21
C HIS A 2 -14.02 2.09 -2.35
N ILE A 3 -12.86 2.00 -3.02
CA ILE A 3 -12.66 1.09 -4.17
C ILE A 3 -12.96 -0.36 -3.80
N THR A 4 -12.55 -0.83 -2.62
CA THR A 4 -12.81 -2.20 -2.15
C THR A 4 -14.28 -2.57 -2.05
N SER A 5 -15.18 -1.58 -1.96
CA SER A 5 -16.64 -1.76 -1.86
C SER A 5 -17.35 -1.76 -3.22
N LEU A 6 -16.60 -1.63 -4.31
CA LEU A 6 -17.16 -1.73 -5.66
C LEU A 6 -17.40 -3.20 -6.03
N PRO A 7 -18.40 -3.50 -6.86
CA PRO A 7 -18.64 -4.87 -7.33
C PRO A 7 -17.43 -5.46 -8.05
N SER A 8 -17.12 -6.72 -7.75
CA SER A 8 -16.03 -7.46 -8.41
C SER A 8 -16.33 -8.96 -8.40
N PRO A 9 -16.04 -9.69 -9.46
CA PRO A 9 -16.11 -11.16 -9.47
C PRO A 9 -14.99 -11.83 -8.66
N TYR A 10 -14.01 -11.04 -8.19
CA TYR A 10 -12.78 -11.54 -7.54
C TYR A 10 -12.71 -11.20 -6.05
N GLY A 11 -13.86 -11.17 -5.37
CA GLY A 11 -13.98 -11.13 -3.91
C GLY A 11 -13.74 -9.76 -3.25
N ILE A 12 -13.14 -8.79 -3.97
CA ILE A 12 -12.91 -7.43 -3.48
C ILE A 12 -12.92 -6.45 -4.65
N GLY A 13 -13.47 -5.26 -4.46
CA GLY A 13 -13.44 -4.21 -5.47
C GLY A 13 -12.01 -3.82 -5.87
N SER A 14 -11.80 -3.58 -7.16
CA SER A 14 -10.49 -3.28 -7.76
C SER A 14 -10.53 -2.04 -8.65
N MET A 15 -9.37 -1.63 -9.16
CA MET A 15 -9.23 -0.53 -10.13
C MET A 15 -9.64 -0.96 -11.56
N GLY A 16 -10.62 -1.89 -11.66
CA GLY A 16 -11.14 -2.42 -12.89
C GLY A 16 -12.43 -1.75 -13.36
N LYS A 17 -13.16 -2.46 -14.22
CA LYS A 17 -14.37 -1.94 -14.89
C LYS A 17 -15.34 -1.23 -13.94
N SER A 18 -15.63 -1.79 -12.77
CA SER A 18 -16.57 -1.20 -11.81
C SER A 18 -16.12 0.17 -11.28
N ALA A 19 -14.82 0.43 -11.19
CA ALA A 19 -14.30 1.74 -10.79
C ALA A 19 -14.51 2.79 -11.88
N PHE A 20 -14.33 2.41 -13.16
CA PHE A 20 -14.62 3.28 -14.30
C PHE A 20 -16.12 3.54 -14.43
N ASP A 21 -16.95 2.50 -14.32
CA ASP A 21 -18.42 2.63 -14.32
C ASP A 21 -18.92 3.54 -13.18
N PHE A 22 -18.26 3.49 -12.02
CA PHE A 22 -18.60 4.35 -10.88
C PHE A 22 -18.26 5.83 -11.16
N ILE A 23 -17.14 6.11 -11.84
CA ILE A 23 -16.82 7.48 -12.29
C ILE A 23 -17.88 7.98 -13.27
N ASP A 24 -18.30 7.15 -14.22
CA ASP A 24 -19.39 7.49 -15.15
C ASP A 24 -20.71 7.76 -14.43
N PHE A 25 -21.02 6.96 -13.41
CA PHE A 25 -22.19 7.18 -12.56
C PHE A 25 -22.11 8.52 -11.83
N LEU A 26 -20.96 8.83 -11.20
CA LEU A 26 -20.77 10.11 -10.50
C LEU A 26 -20.96 11.30 -11.44
N LYS A 27 -20.38 11.23 -12.64
CA LYS A 27 -20.55 12.26 -13.66
C LYS A 27 -22.05 12.45 -14.05
N LYS A 28 -22.76 11.35 -14.33
CA LYS A 28 -24.20 11.38 -14.65
C LYS A 28 -25.05 11.92 -13.51
N ALA A 29 -24.62 11.66 -12.25
CA ALA A 29 -25.28 12.15 -11.05
C ALA A 29 -24.90 13.62 -10.70
N GLY A 30 -24.10 14.29 -11.54
CA GLY A 30 -23.69 15.68 -11.33
C GLY A 30 -22.72 15.86 -10.15
N GLN A 31 -22.03 14.79 -9.74
CA GLN A 31 -20.98 14.87 -8.72
C GLN A 31 -19.68 15.34 -9.34
N THR A 32 -18.83 15.97 -8.51
CA THR A 32 -17.50 16.48 -8.93
C THR A 32 -16.37 15.86 -8.13
N TYR A 33 -16.68 15.18 -7.03
CA TYR A 33 -15.67 14.58 -6.14
C TYR A 33 -16.00 13.12 -5.84
N TRP A 34 -14.94 12.32 -5.77
CA TRP A 34 -14.97 10.96 -5.25
C TRP A 34 -14.01 10.84 -4.07
N GLN A 35 -14.54 10.78 -2.84
CA GLN A 35 -13.74 10.56 -1.65
C GLN A 35 -13.53 9.07 -1.41
N ILE A 36 -12.26 8.68 -1.19
CA ILE A 36 -11.82 7.31 -0.89
C ILE A 36 -11.05 7.26 0.43
N LEU A 37 -10.95 6.09 1.01
CA LEU A 37 -10.06 5.79 2.15
C LEU A 37 -8.61 5.64 1.66
N PRO A 38 -7.61 5.53 2.58
CA PRO A 38 -6.24 5.21 2.20
C PRO A 38 -6.16 3.95 1.34
N ILE A 39 -5.34 3.98 0.31
CA ILE A 39 -5.15 2.89 -0.67
C ILE A 39 -3.81 2.19 -0.51
N ASN A 40 -3.21 2.29 0.68
CA ASN A 40 -1.95 1.65 1.03
C ASN A 40 -2.16 0.17 1.41
N PRO A 41 -1.09 -0.67 1.36
CA PRO A 41 -1.20 -2.10 1.68
C PRO A 41 -1.57 -2.29 3.15
N PRO A 42 -2.75 -2.90 3.45
CA PRO A 42 -3.20 -3.04 4.83
C PRO A 42 -2.28 -3.98 5.61
N GLY A 43 -2.08 -3.65 6.88
CA GLY A 43 -1.41 -4.49 7.85
C GLY A 43 -2.40 -5.26 8.71
N TYR A 44 -2.03 -5.45 9.97
CA TYR A 44 -2.87 -6.19 10.92
C TYR A 44 -4.28 -5.59 11.06
N GLY A 45 -5.29 -6.46 10.99
CA GLY A 45 -6.71 -6.08 11.19
C GLY A 45 -7.39 -5.45 9.98
N ASP A 46 -6.79 -5.56 8.80
CA ASP A 46 -7.37 -5.12 7.49
C ASP A 46 -7.78 -3.65 7.44
N SER A 47 -7.30 -2.85 8.40
CA SER A 47 -7.59 -1.44 8.46
C SER A 47 -6.76 -0.66 7.42
N PRO A 48 -7.37 0.20 6.60
CA PRO A 48 -6.62 1.05 5.68
C PRO A 48 -5.72 2.06 6.39
N TYR A 49 -5.93 2.27 7.71
CA TYR A 49 -5.10 3.16 8.54
C TYR A 49 -3.92 2.46 9.21
N GLN A 50 -3.83 1.13 9.08
CA GLN A 50 -2.73 0.31 9.61
C GLN A 50 -1.95 -0.29 8.43
N ALA A 51 -1.22 0.55 7.70
CA ALA A 51 -0.55 0.14 6.47
C ALA A 51 0.92 -0.22 6.70
N PHE A 52 1.43 -1.19 5.93
CA PHE A 52 2.85 -1.56 5.92
C PHE A 52 3.76 -0.50 5.30
N SER A 53 3.21 0.45 4.55
CA SER A 53 3.92 1.58 3.98
C SER A 53 2.97 2.73 3.69
N THR A 54 3.47 3.96 3.82
CA THR A 54 2.75 5.18 3.47
C THR A 54 2.89 5.56 1.99
N PHE A 55 3.79 4.90 1.26
CA PHE A 55 4.08 5.16 -0.16
C PHE A 55 3.51 4.08 -1.08
N ALA A 56 3.56 2.83 -0.64
CA ALA A 56 3.16 1.69 -1.44
C ALA A 56 1.63 1.62 -1.64
N GLY A 57 1.24 1.08 -2.78
CA GLY A 57 -0.17 0.82 -3.09
C GLY A 57 -0.63 -0.57 -2.66
N ASN A 58 -1.90 -0.70 -2.34
CA ASN A 58 -2.54 -1.94 -1.92
C ASN A 58 -2.66 -2.93 -3.08
N PRO A 59 -1.96 -4.07 -3.07
CA PRO A 59 -1.99 -5.04 -4.16
C PRO A 59 -3.38 -5.68 -4.35
N TYR A 60 -4.23 -5.67 -3.34
CA TYR A 60 -5.61 -6.18 -3.45
C TYR A 60 -6.50 -5.32 -4.36
N LEU A 61 -6.11 -4.07 -4.65
CA LEU A 61 -6.82 -3.19 -5.58
C LEU A 61 -6.40 -3.40 -7.05
N ILE A 62 -5.37 -4.20 -7.33
CA ILE A 62 -4.95 -4.52 -8.71
C ILE A 62 -6.09 -5.25 -9.41
N ASP A 63 -6.49 -4.76 -10.57
CA ASP A 63 -7.49 -5.42 -11.40
C ASP A 63 -6.90 -6.62 -12.14
N LEU A 64 -7.51 -7.79 -11.95
CA LEU A 64 -7.02 -9.05 -12.53
C LEU A 64 -7.39 -9.18 -14.01
N ASP A 65 -8.51 -8.62 -14.45
CA ASP A 65 -8.89 -8.61 -15.88
C ASP A 65 -7.86 -7.85 -16.71
N GLN A 66 -7.28 -6.77 -16.18
CA GLN A 66 -6.19 -6.07 -16.84
C GLN A 66 -4.94 -6.95 -16.98
N LEU A 67 -4.65 -7.82 -16.00
CA LEU A 67 -3.53 -8.75 -16.10
C LEU A 67 -3.80 -9.86 -17.13
N VAL A 68 -5.06 -10.27 -17.32
CA VAL A 68 -5.48 -11.16 -18.40
C VAL A 68 -5.31 -10.48 -19.75
N GLN A 69 -5.75 -9.24 -19.90
CA GLN A 69 -5.58 -8.46 -21.13
C GLN A 69 -4.11 -8.27 -21.51
N ASN A 70 -3.24 -8.10 -20.51
CA ASN A 70 -1.79 -8.01 -20.73
C ASN A 70 -1.13 -9.36 -21.05
N GLY A 71 -1.86 -10.49 -21.00
CA GLY A 71 -1.33 -11.82 -21.22
C GLY A 71 -0.54 -12.40 -20.05
N TRP A 72 -0.57 -11.76 -18.87
CA TRP A 72 0.12 -12.24 -17.66
C TRP A 72 -0.73 -13.23 -16.86
N LEU A 73 -2.05 -13.25 -17.07
CA LEU A 73 -2.97 -14.26 -16.55
C LEU A 73 -3.82 -14.85 -17.66
N LYS A 74 -4.46 -15.97 -17.37
CA LYS A 74 -5.51 -16.57 -18.21
C LYS A 74 -6.81 -16.58 -17.45
N GLN A 75 -7.92 -16.37 -18.14
CA GLN A 75 -9.25 -16.39 -17.54
C GLN A 75 -9.53 -17.70 -16.79
N GLU A 76 -9.12 -18.84 -17.37
CA GLU A 76 -9.35 -20.15 -16.74
C GLU A 76 -8.60 -20.31 -15.39
N GLU A 77 -7.56 -19.54 -15.15
CA GLU A 77 -6.85 -19.54 -13.85
C GLU A 77 -7.66 -18.81 -12.79
N LEU A 78 -8.34 -17.73 -13.16
CA LEU A 78 -9.24 -17.00 -12.29
C LEU A 78 -10.53 -17.76 -11.99
N ASP A 79 -11.06 -18.47 -12.98
CA ASP A 79 -12.31 -19.26 -12.88
C ASP A 79 -12.17 -20.47 -11.94
N ARG A 80 -10.93 -20.92 -11.68
CA ARG A 80 -10.64 -22.04 -10.76
C ARG A 80 -10.53 -21.62 -9.29
N VAL A 81 -10.45 -20.34 -9.04
CA VAL A 81 -10.26 -19.79 -7.69
C VAL A 81 -11.61 -19.53 -7.03
N SER A 82 -11.73 -19.94 -5.78
CA SER A 82 -12.86 -19.52 -4.93
C SER A 82 -12.54 -18.15 -4.31
N TRP A 83 -13.33 -17.15 -4.63
CA TRP A 83 -13.13 -15.77 -4.17
C TRP A 83 -13.95 -15.40 -2.92
N GLY A 84 -14.45 -16.39 -2.21
CA GLY A 84 -15.33 -16.24 -1.06
C GLY A 84 -16.74 -16.77 -1.33
N SER A 85 -17.53 -16.88 -0.27
CA SER A 85 -18.88 -17.48 -0.33
C SER A 85 -20.00 -16.45 -0.45
N ARG A 86 -19.70 -15.15 -0.34
CA ARG A 86 -20.68 -14.05 -0.31
C ARG A 86 -20.27 -12.93 -1.26
N GLU A 87 -21.24 -12.38 -2.00
CA GLU A 87 -21.02 -11.26 -2.92
C GLU A 87 -21.04 -9.89 -2.21
N ASP A 88 -21.63 -9.81 -1.01
CA ASP A 88 -21.81 -8.58 -0.22
C ASP A 88 -20.79 -8.39 0.88
N GLN A 89 -19.79 -9.30 1.00
CA GLN A 89 -18.78 -9.26 2.04
C GLN A 89 -17.43 -9.75 1.53
N VAL A 90 -16.36 -9.00 1.84
CA VAL A 90 -15.00 -9.44 1.56
C VAL A 90 -14.59 -10.52 2.57
N ASP A 91 -14.15 -11.67 2.07
CA ASP A 91 -13.48 -12.70 2.86
C ASP A 91 -11.96 -12.47 2.80
N PHE A 92 -11.44 -11.72 3.76
CA PHE A 92 -10.02 -11.34 3.78
C PHE A 92 -9.09 -12.56 3.88
N SER A 93 -9.49 -13.62 4.59
CA SER A 93 -8.64 -14.83 4.70
C SER A 93 -8.46 -15.50 3.33
N THR A 94 -9.56 -15.64 2.58
CA THR A 94 -9.50 -16.13 1.20
C THR A 94 -8.73 -15.18 0.28
N MET A 95 -8.88 -13.86 0.48
CA MET A 95 -8.16 -12.87 -0.31
C MET A 95 -6.65 -12.98 -0.15
N TYR A 96 -6.15 -13.10 1.07
CA TYR A 96 -4.72 -13.18 1.33
C TYR A 96 -4.07 -14.36 0.59
N ASP A 97 -4.67 -15.54 0.69
CA ASP A 97 -4.10 -16.74 0.10
C ASP A 97 -4.27 -16.77 -1.42
N GLN A 98 -5.49 -16.60 -1.90
CA GLN A 98 -5.83 -16.85 -3.29
C GLN A 98 -5.33 -15.73 -4.20
N ARG A 99 -5.47 -14.47 -3.76
CA ARG A 99 -5.09 -13.33 -4.60
C ARG A 99 -3.58 -13.22 -4.78
N LEU A 100 -2.81 -13.42 -3.71
CA LEU A 100 -1.35 -13.44 -3.82
C LEU A 100 -0.87 -14.59 -4.71
N HIS A 101 -1.49 -15.79 -4.59
CA HIS A 101 -1.20 -16.92 -5.49
C HIS A 101 -1.40 -16.56 -6.96
N VAL A 102 -2.53 -15.96 -7.31
CA VAL A 102 -2.83 -15.53 -8.69
C VAL A 102 -1.87 -14.44 -9.17
N LEU A 103 -1.52 -13.49 -8.31
CA LEU A 103 -0.55 -12.44 -8.62
C LEU A 103 0.87 -13.00 -8.84
N HIS A 104 1.26 -14.06 -8.13
CA HIS A 104 2.51 -14.78 -8.40
C HIS A 104 2.50 -15.49 -9.77
N LEU A 105 1.36 -16.05 -10.19
CA LEU A 105 1.23 -16.59 -11.54
C LEU A 105 1.43 -15.51 -12.62
N ALA A 106 0.84 -14.35 -12.40
CA ALA A 106 1.02 -13.19 -13.29
C ALA A 106 2.48 -12.76 -13.35
N TRP A 107 3.13 -12.59 -12.19
CA TRP A 107 4.54 -12.24 -12.10
C TRP A 107 5.45 -13.24 -12.82
N SER A 108 5.20 -14.53 -12.69
CA SER A 108 6.01 -15.58 -13.32
C SER A 108 6.08 -15.47 -14.86
N ARG A 109 5.08 -14.82 -15.47
CA ARG A 109 5.06 -14.53 -16.93
C ARG A 109 5.65 -13.17 -17.22
N PHE A 110 5.26 -12.16 -16.43
CA PHE A 110 5.81 -10.80 -16.51
C PHE A 110 7.34 -10.79 -16.40
N HIS A 111 7.90 -11.51 -15.43
CA HIS A 111 9.35 -11.59 -15.18
C HIS A 111 10.16 -12.05 -16.41
N LYS A 112 9.57 -12.90 -17.28
CA LYS A 112 10.22 -13.38 -18.50
C LYS A 112 10.26 -12.33 -19.62
N ALA A 113 9.30 -11.42 -19.63
CA ALA A 113 9.17 -10.34 -20.59
C ALA A 113 8.50 -9.14 -19.91
N PRO A 114 9.26 -8.36 -19.13
CA PRO A 114 8.73 -7.19 -18.45
C PRO A 114 8.12 -6.18 -19.44
N ALA A 115 7.06 -5.49 -19.00
CA ALA A 115 6.41 -4.49 -19.81
C ALA A 115 7.28 -3.25 -20.00
N ASP A 116 7.04 -2.52 -21.08
CA ASP A 116 7.64 -1.21 -21.33
C ASP A 116 7.36 -0.27 -20.13
N GLY A 117 8.36 0.55 -19.78
CA GLY A 117 8.28 1.48 -18.65
C GLY A 117 8.55 0.85 -17.28
N TYR A 118 8.72 -0.48 -17.14
CA TYR A 118 8.99 -1.09 -15.83
C TYR A 118 10.32 -0.64 -15.24
N ALA A 119 11.39 -0.66 -16.02
CA ALA A 119 12.72 -0.21 -15.56
C ALA A 119 12.72 1.28 -15.19
N GLU A 120 12.02 2.10 -15.97
CA GLU A 120 11.87 3.53 -15.68
C GLU A 120 11.09 3.75 -14.36
N TYR A 121 10.01 3.00 -14.15
CA TYR A 121 9.25 3.03 -12.90
C TYR A 121 10.13 2.70 -11.68
N LEU A 122 10.94 1.63 -11.75
CA LEU A 122 11.85 1.25 -10.66
C LEU A 122 12.82 2.38 -10.32
N GLU A 123 13.41 3.02 -11.31
CA GLU A 123 14.33 4.13 -11.07
C GLU A 123 13.63 5.37 -10.52
N GLN A 124 12.44 5.71 -11.03
CA GLN A 124 11.66 6.85 -10.54
C GLN A 124 11.18 6.69 -9.10
N GLN A 125 10.83 5.45 -8.69
CA GLN A 125 10.30 5.16 -7.35
C GLN A 125 11.35 4.69 -6.34
N LYS A 126 12.60 4.60 -6.74
CA LYS A 126 13.71 4.02 -5.98
C LYS A 126 13.84 4.56 -4.55
N SER A 127 13.52 5.82 -4.34
CA SER A 127 13.69 6.51 -3.05
C SER A 127 12.91 5.89 -1.89
N TRP A 128 11.82 5.18 -2.18
CA TRP A 128 11.02 4.48 -1.18
C TRP A 128 10.83 2.99 -1.52
N LEU A 129 10.81 2.65 -2.82
CA LEU A 129 10.48 1.31 -3.30
C LEU A 129 11.53 0.28 -2.85
N ASP A 130 12.82 0.59 -2.96
CA ASP A 130 13.93 -0.32 -2.61
C ASP A 130 13.85 -0.84 -1.16
N GLU A 131 13.43 0.02 -0.23
CA GLU A 131 13.29 -0.34 1.17
C GLU A 131 11.97 -1.08 1.44
N TYR A 132 10.89 -0.66 0.80
CA TYR A 132 9.59 -1.30 0.93
C TYR A 132 9.61 -2.75 0.41
N VAL A 133 10.14 -2.99 -0.78
CA VAL A 133 10.13 -4.34 -1.36
C VAL A 133 11.05 -5.29 -0.59
N LEU A 134 12.17 -4.81 -0.06
CA LEU A 134 13.00 -5.59 0.84
C LEU A 134 12.28 -5.88 2.16
N PHE A 135 11.63 -4.87 2.77
CA PHE A 135 10.83 -5.06 3.97
C PHE A 135 9.78 -6.16 3.78
N MET A 136 9.00 -6.11 2.69
CA MET A 136 7.97 -7.11 2.40
C MET A 136 8.57 -8.50 2.14
N ALA A 137 9.69 -8.58 1.42
CA ALA A 137 10.37 -9.84 1.16
C ALA A 137 10.91 -10.48 2.46
N VAL A 138 11.52 -9.70 3.34
CA VAL A 138 11.98 -10.18 4.65
C VAL A 138 10.80 -10.57 5.52
N LYS A 139 9.70 -9.81 5.47
CA LYS A 139 8.47 -10.10 6.22
C LYS A 139 7.89 -11.45 5.80
N ALA A 140 7.74 -11.69 4.49
CA ALA A 140 7.30 -12.98 3.96
C ALA A 140 8.23 -14.13 4.37
N TYR A 141 9.55 -13.92 4.32
CA TYR A 141 10.54 -14.91 4.75
C TYR A 141 10.40 -15.32 6.22
N TYR A 142 9.95 -14.40 7.09
CA TYR A 142 9.69 -14.63 8.51
C TYR A 142 8.19 -14.84 8.82
N ASN A 143 7.43 -15.42 7.88
CA ASN A 143 6.01 -15.78 8.03
C ASN A 143 5.15 -14.60 8.52
N ASP A 144 5.32 -13.44 7.90
CA ASP A 144 4.63 -12.19 8.20
C ASP A 144 4.79 -11.66 9.63
N GLY A 145 5.76 -12.21 10.37
CA GLY A 145 6.11 -11.75 11.70
C GLY A 145 6.57 -10.29 11.72
N PRO A 146 6.29 -9.54 12.81
CA PRO A 146 6.68 -8.13 12.89
C PRO A 146 8.20 -7.96 12.86
N TRP A 147 8.69 -6.91 12.18
CA TRP A 147 10.12 -6.66 12.03
C TRP A 147 10.86 -6.52 13.38
N THR A 148 10.16 -6.16 14.44
CA THR A 148 10.72 -6.09 15.79
C THR A 148 11.18 -7.44 16.35
N GLN A 149 10.75 -8.54 15.75
CA GLN A 149 11.14 -9.92 16.10
C GLN A 149 12.18 -10.53 15.14
N TRP A 150 12.54 -9.82 14.07
CA TRP A 150 13.57 -10.30 13.13
C TRP A 150 14.96 -10.40 13.79
N PRO A 151 15.90 -11.15 13.21
CA PRO A 151 17.31 -11.17 13.65
C PRO A 151 17.86 -9.75 13.80
N LEU A 152 18.75 -9.58 14.78
CA LEU A 152 19.21 -8.25 15.20
C LEU A 152 19.86 -7.47 14.06
N ASP A 153 20.60 -8.14 13.19
CA ASP A 153 21.33 -7.53 12.08
C ASP A 153 20.40 -6.88 11.05
N ILE A 154 19.40 -7.62 10.55
CA ILE A 154 18.43 -7.07 9.60
C ILE A 154 17.42 -6.14 10.30
N ARG A 155 17.03 -6.42 11.54
CA ARG A 155 16.19 -5.51 12.34
C ARG A 155 16.85 -4.15 12.54
N MET A 156 18.16 -4.11 12.72
CA MET A 156 18.94 -2.88 12.91
C MET A 156 19.45 -2.28 11.59
N HIS A 157 19.05 -2.85 10.47
CA HIS A 157 19.37 -2.32 9.14
C HIS A 157 20.89 -2.32 8.85
N GLN A 158 21.60 -3.38 9.31
CA GLN A 158 23.05 -3.48 9.10
C GLN A 158 23.35 -3.70 7.61
N PRO A 159 24.32 -2.98 7.00
CA PRO A 159 24.59 -3.03 5.57
C PRO A 159 24.86 -4.45 5.04
N GLU A 160 25.61 -5.27 5.76
CA GLU A 160 25.91 -6.64 5.37
C GLU A 160 24.67 -7.54 5.37
N ALA A 161 23.75 -7.34 6.34
CA ALA A 161 22.47 -8.04 6.39
C ALA A 161 21.58 -7.58 5.23
N MET A 162 21.49 -6.27 4.98
CA MET A 162 20.75 -5.73 3.86
C MET A 162 21.19 -6.31 2.53
N ALA A 163 22.51 -6.35 2.28
CA ALA A 163 23.08 -6.94 1.06
C ALA A 163 22.76 -8.44 0.93
N ARG A 164 22.91 -9.18 2.02
CA ARG A 164 22.64 -10.62 2.07
C ARG A 164 21.16 -10.93 1.77
N TYR A 165 20.22 -10.23 2.42
CA TYR A 165 18.80 -10.47 2.20
C TYR A 165 18.35 -10.02 0.81
N ARG A 166 18.91 -8.95 0.24
CA ARG A 166 18.63 -8.55 -1.16
C ARG A 166 19.04 -9.64 -2.15
N GLU A 167 20.17 -10.29 -1.93
CA GLU A 167 20.61 -11.39 -2.79
C GLU A 167 19.76 -12.65 -2.57
N GLN A 168 19.52 -13.02 -1.30
CA GLN A 168 18.78 -14.24 -0.93
C GLN A 168 17.32 -14.19 -1.36
N LEU A 169 16.68 -13.02 -1.30
CA LEU A 169 15.25 -12.83 -1.53
C LEU A 169 14.96 -12.11 -2.86
N ARG A 170 15.86 -12.19 -3.82
CA ARG A 170 15.77 -11.47 -5.09
C ARG A 170 14.42 -11.67 -5.81
N ASP A 171 13.95 -12.91 -5.88
CA ASP A 171 12.69 -13.23 -6.58
C ASP A 171 11.48 -12.62 -5.87
N GLU A 172 11.44 -12.66 -4.54
CA GLU A 172 10.37 -12.03 -3.77
C GLU A 172 10.41 -10.50 -3.88
N ILE A 173 11.59 -9.89 -3.86
CA ILE A 173 11.79 -8.46 -4.10
C ILE A 173 11.27 -8.04 -5.48
N ASP A 174 11.57 -8.84 -6.52
CA ASP A 174 11.08 -8.58 -7.87
C ASP A 174 9.57 -8.76 -7.97
N PHE A 175 9.00 -9.76 -7.29
CA PHE A 175 7.56 -9.93 -7.17
C PHE A 175 6.89 -8.72 -6.51
N GLN A 176 7.40 -8.23 -5.38
CA GLN A 176 6.87 -7.05 -4.70
C GLN A 176 6.99 -5.79 -5.59
N SER A 177 8.07 -5.65 -6.34
CA SER A 177 8.26 -4.58 -7.32
C SER A 177 7.23 -4.64 -8.45
N PHE A 178 6.95 -5.82 -8.97
CA PHE A 178 5.89 -6.07 -9.96
C PHE A 178 4.51 -5.65 -9.44
N LEU A 179 4.18 -5.99 -8.19
CA LEU A 179 2.90 -5.59 -7.58
C LEU A 179 2.75 -4.07 -7.56
N GLN A 180 3.80 -3.37 -7.16
CA GLN A 180 3.78 -1.91 -7.08
C GLN A 180 3.72 -1.26 -8.47
N PHE A 181 4.37 -1.83 -9.47
CA PHE A 181 4.25 -1.40 -10.87
C PHE A 181 2.83 -1.56 -11.40
N CYS A 182 2.20 -2.73 -11.19
CA CYS A 182 0.81 -2.97 -11.59
C CYS A 182 -0.16 -1.99 -10.93
N PHE A 183 -0.02 -1.81 -9.61
CA PHE A 183 -0.84 -0.86 -8.87
C PHE A 183 -0.68 0.56 -9.42
N HIS A 184 0.57 1.02 -9.55
CA HIS A 184 0.87 2.36 -10.03
C HIS A 184 0.26 2.64 -11.41
N THR A 185 0.47 1.72 -12.35
CA THR A 185 -0.03 1.85 -13.73
C THR A 185 -1.56 1.93 -13.76
N GLN A 186 -2.24 1.06 -13.04
CA GLN A 186 -3.69 1.03 -13.00
C GLN A 186 -4.27 2.24 -12.26
N TRP A 187 -3.62 2.66 -11.17
CA TRP A 187 -4.02 3.86 -10.43
C TRP A 187 -3.89 5.13 -11.26
N GLN A 188 -2.79 5.31 -11.98
CA GLN A 188 -2.61 6.46 -12.87
C GLN A 188 -3.69 6.50 -13.96
N ARG A 189 -4.02 5.35 -14.55
CA ARG A 189 -5.08 5.24 -15.55
C ARG A 189 -6.46 5.62 -14.98
N LEU A 190 -6.80 5.11 -13.79
CA LEU A 190 -8.08 5.42 -13.14
C LEU A 190 -8.19 6.91 -12.79
N ARG A 191 -7.11 7.50 -12.27
CA ARG A 191 -7.06 8.94 -11.97
C ARG A 191 -7.20 9.80 -13.20
N ALA A 192 -6.49 9.47 -14.27
CA ALA A 192 -6.60 10.19 -15.54
C ALA A 192 -8.05 10.18 -16.05
N TYR A 193 -8.67 9.01 -16.05
CA TYR A 193 -10.07 8.86 -16.46
C TYR A 193 -11.03 9.68 -15.58
N ALA A 194 -10.86 9.68 -14.26
CA ALA A 194 -11.65 10.51 -13.36
C ALA A 194 -11.53 11.99 -13.72
N HIS A 195 -10.31 12.50 -13.89
CA HIS A 195 -10.04 13.90 -14.27
C HIS A 195 -10.65 14.28 -15.62
N GLU A 196 -10.51 13.43 -16.65
CA GLU A 196 -11.11 13.64 -17.98
C GLU A 196 -12.63 13.72 -17.92
N ASN A 197 -13.24 13.06 -16.93
CA ASN A 197 -14.69 13.09 -16.69
C ASN A 197 -15.12 14.16 -15.68
N GLY A 198 -14.21 15.05 -15.25
CA GLY A 198 -14.50 16.14 -14.33
C GLY A 198 -14.67 15.70 -12.86
N ILE A 199 -14.19 14.50 -12.51
CA ILE A 199 -14.24 13.96 -11.14
C ILE A 199 -12.86 14.11 -10.50
N GLN A 200 -12.79 14.83 -9.39
CA GLN A 200 -11.60 14.91 -8.55
C GLN A 200 -11.64 13.85 -7.45
N ILE A 201 -10.53 13.15 -7.24
CA ILE A 201 -10.44 12.15 -6.18
C ILE A 201 -9.88 12.82 -4.93
N ILE A 202 -10.62 12.72 -3.82
CA ILE A 202 -10.18 13.12 -2.48
C ILE A 202 -9.65 11.85 -1.81
N GLY A 203 -8.33 11.80 -1.58
CA GLY A 203 -7.67 10.74 -0.83
C GLY A 203 -7.78 10.94 0.68
N ASP A 204 -7.10 10.05 1.40
CA ASP A 204 -6.96 10.12 2.85
C ASP A 204 -5.53 9.70 3.23
N ILE A 205 -4.91 10.40 4.16
CA ILE A 205 -3.56 10.12 4.64
C ILE A 205 -3.63 9.85 6.15
N PRO A 206 -3.37 8.60 6.61
CA PRO A 206 -3.28 8.31 8.04
C PRO A 206 -2.25 9.21 8.72
N ILE A 207 -2.62 9.89 9.80
CA ILE A 207 -1.70 10.81 10.48
C ILE A 207 -0.50 10.07 11.08
N TYR A 208 -0.72 8.90 11.66
CA TYR A 208 0.33 8.05 12.21
C TYR A 208 0.61 6.85 11.29
N VAL A 209 1.80 6.25 11.45
CA VAL A 209 2.17 5.01 10.79
C VAL A 209 2.30 3.88 11.82
N PRO A 210 2.00 2.63 11.47
CA PRO A 210 2.18 1.49 12.36
C PRO A 210 3.66 1.28 12.68
N LEU A 211 3.94 0.78 13.89
CA LEU A 211 5.29 0.36 14.24
C LEU A 211 5.80 -0.72 13.27
N ASP A 212 4.95 -1.68 12.90
CA ASP A 212 5.26 -2.72 11.92
C ASP A 212 5.01 -2.22 10.50
N SER A 213 5.89 -1.33 10.06
CA SER A 213 5.89 -0.74 8.71
C SER A 213 7.29 -0.56 8.16
N ALA A 214 7.40 -0.52 6.85
CA ALA A 214 8.64 -0.20 6.15
C ALA A 214 9.15 1.20 6.56
N ASP A 215 8.25 2.16 6.74
CA ASP A 215 8.58 3.53 7.13
C ASP A 215 9.34 3.60 8.46
N VAL A 216 8.85 2.89 9.50
CA VAL A 216 9.51 2.89 10.81
C VAL A 216 10.77 2.04 10.82
N TRP A 217 10.80 0.95 10.06
CA TRP A 217 11.97 0.08 9.97
C TRP A 217 13.13 0.76 9.23
N SER A 218 12.86 1.44 8.10
CA SER A 218 13.89 2.08 7.26
C SER A 218 14.30 3.46 7.76
N HIS A 219 13.38 4.22 8.38
CA HIS A 219 13.60 5.58 8.87
C HIS A 219 13.31 5.74 10.37
N PRO A 220 13.95 4.92 11.24
CA PRO A 220 13.68 4.96 12.68
C PRO A 220 14.01 6.30 13.35
N GLU A 221 14.88 7.11 12.73
CA GLU A 221 15.26 8.45 13.18
C GLU A 221 14.08 9.46 13.15
N ASN A 222 13.07 9.18 12.34
CA ASN A 222 11.88 10.01 12.24
C ASN A 222 10.89 9.81 13.41
N PHE A 223 11.17 8.87 14.31
CA PHE A 223 10.26 8.47 15.38
C PHE A 223 10.95 8.45 16.73
N GLN A 224 10.19 8.73 17.81
CA GLN A 224 10.68 8.69 19.17
C GLN A 224 10.90 7.23 19.64
N LEU A 225 12.00 6.63 19.17
CA LEU A 225 12.39 5.27 19.50
C LEU A 225 13.57 5.22 20.48
N THR A 226 13.69 4.10 21.19
CA THR A 226 14.92 3.75 21.95
C THR A 226 16.02 3.29 21.00
N ARG A 227 17.24 3.12 21.52
CA ARG A 227 18.38 2.54 20.76
C ARG A 227 18.09 1.11 20.26
N THR A 228 17.16 0.39 20.89
CA THR A 228 16.71 -0.95 20.46
C THR A 228 15.47 -0.90 19.56
N ARG A 229 15.13 0.28 19.04
CA ARG A 229 14.01 0.55 18.14
C ARG A 229 12.62 0.22 18.74
N ARG A 230 12.48 0.39 20.07
CA ARG A 230 11.17 0.32 20.74
C ARG A 230 10.60 1.72 20.91
N PRO A 231 9.30 1.95 20.70
CA PRO A 231 8.68 3.25 20.96
C PRO A 231 8.92 3.71 22.40
N ARG A 232 9.29 4.98 22.58
CA ARG A 232 9.36 5.61 23.90
C ARG A 232 7.98 6.00 24.38
N VAL A 233 7.17 6.49 23.46
CA VAL A 233 5.78 6.88 23.61
C VAL A 233 5.01 6.45 22.39
N VAL A 234 3.69 6.29 22.52
CA VAL A 234 2.80 5.86 21.42
C VAL A 234 1.57 6.76 21.37
N ALA A 235 0.96 6.81 20.19
CA ALA A 235 -0.28 7.52 19.98
C ALA A 235 -1.45 6.82 20.66
N GLY A 236 -2.43 7.61 21.05
CA GLY A 236 -3.68 7.17 21.63
C GLY A 236 -4.64 8.35 21.80
N CYS A 237 -5.83 8.08 22.30
CA CYS A 237 -6.83 9.09 22.61
C CYS A 237 -7.24 8.95 24.08
N PRO A 238 -7.32 10.05 24.84
CA PRO A 238 -7.84 10.01 26.19
C PRO A 238 -9.32 9.58 26.24
N PRO A 239 -9.86 9.22 27.42
CA PRO A 239 -11.27 8.96 27.58
C PRO A 239 -12.14 10.09 27.04
N ASP A 240 -13.19 9.75 26.31
CA ASP A 240 -14.17 10.69 25.75
C ASP A 240 -15.61 10.18 25.93
N GLY A 241 -16.58 10.85 25.32
CA GLY A 241 -17.99 10.48 25.39
C GLY A 241 -18.34 9.14 24.69
N PHE A 242 -17.46 8.63 23.84
CA PHE A 242 -17.64 7.37 23.09
C PHE A 242 -16.91 6.20 23.74
N ASN A 243 -15.78 6.46 24.41
CA ASN A 243 -14.97 5.44 25.08
C ASN A 243 -14.43 5.93 26.42
N ALA A 244 -15.03 5.47 27.52
CA ALA A 244 -14.66 5.83 28.89
C ALA A 244 -13.22 5.42 29.28
N ASN A 245 -12.61 4.46 28.57
CA ASN A 245 -11.24 3.99 28.82
C ASN A 245 -10.19 4.66 27.90
N GLY A 246 -10.62 5.52 26.97
CA GLY A 246 -9.76 6.03 25.92
C GLY A 246 -9.38 4.95 24.88
N GLN A 247 -8.45 5.28 24.00
CA GLN A 247 -7.98 4.39 22.94
C GLN A 247 -6.46 4.31 22.94
N TYR A 248 -5.92 3.11 22.89
CA TYR A 248 -4.50 2.85 22.70
C TYR A 248 -4.26 2.43 21.24
N TRP A 249 -3.63 3.30 20.45
CA TRP A 249 -3.39 3.01 19.03
C TRP A 249 -2.05 2.31 18.78
N GLY A 250 -1.07 2.54 19.65
CA GLY A 250 0.22 1.85 19.59
C GLY A 250 1.19 2.36 18.52
N ASN A 251 0.80 3.34 17.71
CA ASN A 251 1.66 3.93 16.68
C ASN A 251 2.79 4.74 17.33
N PRO A 252 4.04 4.65 16.87
CA PRO A 252 5.12 5.48 17.37
C PRO A 252 4.87 6.97 17.07
N ILE A 253 5.29 7.84 17.97
CA ILE A 253 5.19 9.29 17.79
C ILE A 253 6.39 9.79 16.97
N TYR A 254 6.14 10.75 16.09
CA TYR A 254 7.19 11.39 15.29
C TYR A 254 8.17 12.18 16.17
N ASP A 255 9.42 12.20 15.76
CA ASP A 255 10.46 13.08 16.30
C ASP A 255 10.46 14.40 15.50
N TRP A 256 9.54 15.29 15.86
CA TRP A 256 9.34 16.56 15.15
C TRP A 256 10.58 17.46 15.16
N GLU A 257 11.35 17.46 16.26
CA GLU A 257 12.58 18.24 16.36
C GLU A 257 13.64 17.75 15.37
N ARG A 258 13.73 16.43 15.18
CA ARG A 258 14.63 15.83 14.19
C ARG A 258 14.14 16.11 12.76
N MET A 259 12.84 16.00 12.51
CA MET A 259 12.24 16.26 11.20
C MET A 259 12.38 17.73 10.79
N GLU A 260 12.27 18.66 11.72
CA GLU A 260 12.49 20.10 11.46
C GLU A 260 13.92 20.37 10.96
N GLN A 261 14.93 19.69 11.51
CA GLN A 261 16.33 19.84 11.10
C GLN A 261 16.59 19.51 9.64
N ASP A 262 15.82 18.60 9.03
CA ASP A 262 15.92 18.27 7.62
C ASP A 262 14.83 18.91 6.74
N GLY A 263 14.08 19.85 7.29
CA GLY A 263 13.01 20.57 6.60
C GLY A 263 11.79 19.71 6.32
N PHE A 264 11.49 18.73 7.18
CA PHE A 264 10.35 17.80 7.04
C PHE A 264 10.38 16.99 5.73
N SER A 265 11.56 16.61 5.27
CA SER A 265 11.80 15.99 3.97
C SER A 265 10.92 14.76 3.73
N TRP A 266 10.79 13.87 4.73
CA TRP A 266 9.94 12.69 4.66
C TRP A 266 8.45 13.03 4.50
N TRP A 267 7.95 14.05 5.23
CA TRP A 267 6.57 14.51 5.09
C TRP A 267 6.30 15.15 3.73
N LEU A 268 7.24 15.95 3.22
CA LEU A 268 7.12 16.55 1.88
C LEU A 268 7.09 15.46 0.80
N GLN A 269 7.93 14.43 0.92
CA GLN A 269 7.91 13.29 0.02
C GLN A 269 6.59 12.51 0.11
N ARG A 270 6.08 12.26 1.32
CA ARG A 270 4.82 11.56 1.55
C ARG A 270 3.63 12.30 0.94
N ILE A 271 3.52 13.61 1.17
CA ILE A 271 2.47 14.45 0.59
C ILE A 271 2.61 14.48 -0.94
N GLY A 272 3.83 14.62 -1.46
CA GLY A 272 4.09 14.60 -2.89
C GLY A 272 3.75 13.27 -3.56
N ALA A 273 4.01 12.15 -2.90
CA ALA A 273 3.68 10.81 -3.39
C ALA A 273 2.17 10.54 -3.43
N ALA A 274 1.40 11.13 -2.51
CA ALA A 274 -0.06 11.08 -2.54
C ALA A 274 -0.65 11.73 -3.82
N GLY A 275 0.20 12.39 -4.61
CA GLY A 275 -0.08 12.97 -5.92
C GLY A 275 -0.64 14.40 -5.82
N PRO A 276 -0.88 15.08 -6.96
CA PRO A 276 -1.38 16.44 -7.00
C PRO A 276 -2.87 16.54 -6.57
N VAL A 277 -3.28 15.74 -5.60
CA VAL A 277 -4.59 15.85 -4.93
C VAL A 277 -4.66 17.15 -4.13
N PHE A 278 -3.49 17.69 -3.78
CA PHE A 278 -3.38 18.97 -3.10
C PHE A 278 -2.66 19.97 -4.02
N ARG A 279 -3.41 20.84 -4.68
CA ARG A 279 -2.82 22.14 -4.99
C ARG A 279 -2.39 22.73 -3.65
N LYS A 280 -1.24 23.42 -3.63
CA LYS A 280 -0.73 24.09 -2.40
C LYS A 280 -1.77 24.96 -1.67
N GLU A 281 -2.86 25.27 -2.34
CA GLU A 281 -3.96 26.12 -1.91
C GLU A 281 -5.16 25.35 -1.31
N GLU A 282 -5.16 24.01 -1.34
CA GLU A 282 -6.29 23.16 -0.96
C GLU A 282 -6.00 22.21 0.22
N LEU A 283 -4.87 22.41 0.92
CA LEU A 283 -4.62 21.73 2.20
C LEU A 283 -5.54 22.32 3.28
N ILE A 284 -6.74 21.78 3.38
CA ILE A 284 -7.61 22.03 4.52
C ILE A 284 -7.24 20.99 5.59
N TRP A 285 -6.68 21.48 6.69
CA TRP A 285 -6.39 20.71 7.92
C TRP A 285 -7.67 20.52 8.74
#